data_66104dfb13d3b2780c2962dc2aed086a
#
_entry.id   66104dfb13d3b2780c2962dc2aed086a
#
_cell.length_a   1.000
_cell.length_b   1.000
_cell.length_c   1.000
_cell.angle_alpha   90.00
_cell.angle_beta   90.00
_cell.angle_gamma   90.00
#
_symmetry.space_group_name_H-M   'P 1'
#
loop_
_entity.id
_entity.type
_entity.pdbx_description
1 polymer ?
#
loop_
_entity_poly.entity_id
_entity_poly.type
_entity_poly.pdbx_seq_one_letter_code
_entity_poly.pdbx_strand_id
1 'polypeptide(L)'
;MCFAQFTLQQFYLKKAIEENTLLDVLNTVNVKKGDLFFIEAGTVHAIGKGVLIAEIQQNSNSTYRVYDYGRIGKDGKPRELHVKKAVDVSVTEPPKYDIKPMGDKVIGDGFDSTLLTKCDLFTVNHYDVEKSLTLEADEKSFNHVLVIDGEGKINGKELKKGDSFFIPAGFGKYEICGKCEIIVTNI
;
A
#
# COMPACT_ATOMS: atom_id res chain seq x y z
N MET A 1 -4.29 11.95 -2.93
CA MET A 1 -3.72 10.93 -3.85
C MET A 1 -4.29 11.19 -5.23
N CYS A 2 -3.49 11.11 -6.28
CA CYS A 2 -3.98 11.32 -7.65
C CYS A 2 -3.98 9.99 -8.39
N PHE A 3 -5.10 9.64 -9.02
CA PHE A 3 -5.25 8.44 -9.85
C PHE A 3 -5.76 8.84 -11.23
N ALA A 4 -5.36 8.11 -12.27
CA ALA A 4 -6.03 8.18 -13.55
C ALA A 4 -7.41 7.51 -13.43
N GLN A 5 -8.47 8.25 -13.61
CA GLN A 5 -9.85 7.77 -13.52
C GLN A 5 -10.62 8.02 -14.82
N PHE A 6 -9.95 8.00 -15.96
CA PHE A 6 -10.60 8.23 -17.25
C PHE A 6 -10.20 7.14 -18.24
N THR A 7 -11.13 6.82 -19.13
CA THR A 7 -10.84 6.08 -20.37
C THR A 7 -9.99 6.99 -21.27
N LEU A 8 -8.79 7.31 -20.82
CA LEU A 8 -7.79 7.97 -21.63
C LEU A 8 -7.20 6.90 -22.54
N GLN A 9 -7.49 6.99 -23.84
CA GLN A 9 -6.70 6.22 -24.79
C GLN A 9 -5.22 6.54 -24.56
N GLN A 10 -4.34 5.56 -24.68
CA GLN A 10 -2.88 5.72 -24.47
C GLN A 10 -2.30 6.95 -25.20
N PHE A 11 -2.90 7.32 -26.32
CA PHE A 11 -2.55 8.52 -27.06
C PHE A 11 -2.73 9.81 -26.23
N TYR A 12 -3.84 9.96 -25.50
CA TYR A 12 -4.08 11.15 -24.67
C TYR A 12 -3.17 11.20 -23.46
N LEU A 13 -2.88 10.05 -22.86
CA LEU A 13 -1.91 9.95 -21.76
C LEU A 13 -0.52 10.43 -22.23
N LYS A 14 -0.05 9.91 -23.36
CA LYS A 14 1.23 10.34 -23.96
C LYS A 14 1.27 11.84 -24.18
N LYS A 15 0.25 12.38 -24.82
CA LYS A 15 0.12 13.82 -25.09
C LYS A 15 0.15 14.65 -23.83
N ALA A 16 -0.60 14.27 -22.80
CA ALA A 16 -0.65 14.98 -21.51
C ALA A 16 0.72 14.98 -20.80
N ILE A 17 1.50 13.89 -20.92
CA ILE A 17 2.87 13.83 -20.39
C ILE A 17 3.78 14.78 -21.17
N GLU A 18 3.76 14.72 -22.51
CA GLU A 18 4.62 15.52 -23.38
C GLU A 18 4.33 17.02 -23.29
N GLU A 19 3.06 17.39 -23.12
CA GLU A 19 2.61 18.78 -22.95
C GLU A 19 2.67 19.28 -21.50
N ASN A 20 3.12 18.44 -20.54
CA ASN A 20 3.18 18.75 -19.11
C ASN A 20 1.80 19.11 -18.50
N THR A 21 0.75 18.55 -19.02
CA THR A 21 -0.66 18.73 -18.58
C THR A 21 -1.21 17.49 -17.86
N LEU A 22 -0.34 16.55 -17.47
CA LEU A 22 -0.75 15.29 -16.84
C LEU A 22 -1.62 15.50 -15.62
N LEU A 23 -1.31 16.50 -14.79
CA LEU A 23 -2.08 16.77 -13.56
C LEU A 23 -3.52 17.21 -13.83
N ASP A 24 -3.79 17.79 -15.00
CA ASP A 24 -5.13 18.25 -15.37
C ASP A 24 -6.06 17.09 -15.74
N VAL A 25 -5.46 15.92 -16.06
CA VAL A 25 -6.19 14.71 -16.45
C VAL A 25 -6.15 13.62 -15.37
N LEU A 26 -5.53 13.88 -14.22
CA LEU A 26 -5.53 12.99 -13.07
C LEU A 26 -6.64 13.37 -12.09
N ASN A 27 -7.32 12.34 -11.57
CA ASN A 27 -8.29 12.54 -10.50
C ASN A 27 -7.57 12.73 -9.15
N THR A 28 -7.93 13.78 -8.44
CA THR A 28 -7.41 14.05 -7.08
C THR A 28 -8.39 13.55 -6.04
N VAL A 29 -7.94 12.63 -5.19
CA VAL A 29 -8.74 12.05 -4.12
C VAL A 29 -8.26 12.58 -2.77
N ASN A 30 -9.17 13.18 -2.01
CA ASN A 30 -8.91 13.52 -0.61
C ASN A 30 -8.89 12.24 0.22
N VAL A 31 -7.86 12.07 1.03
CA VAL A 31 -7.64 10.86 1.83
C VAL A 31 -7.71 11.16 3.32
N LYS A 32 -8.17 10.18 4.10
CA LYS A 32 -8.20 10.17 5.57
C LYS A 32 -7.58 8.89 6.11
N LYS A 33 -7.30 8.85 7.43
CA LYS A 33 -6.84 7.63 8.11
C LYS A 33 -7.82 6.48 7.85
N GLY A 34 -7.29 5.33 7.49
CA GLY A 34 -8.05 4.12 7.21
C GLY A 34 -8.47 3.91 5.75
N ASP A 35 -8.26 4.91 4.89
CA ASP A 35 -8.50 4.68 3.46
C ASP A 35 -7.48 3.69 2.89
N LEU A 36 -7.98 2.78 2.06
CA LEU A 36 -7.21 1.75 1.39
C LEU A 36 -7.26 1.94 -0.11
N PHE A 37 -6.13 1.78 -0.77
CA PHE A 37 -6.04 1.81 -2.22
C PHE A 37 -5.35 0.55 -2.71
N PHE A 38 -6.08 -0.30 -3.42
CA PHE A 38 -5.49 -1.41 -4.16
C PHE A 38 -5.07 -0.92 -5.53
N ILE A 39 -3.77 -0.84 -5.77
CA ILE A 39 -3.20 -0.29 -7.00
C ILE A 39 -2.71 -1.44 -7.87
N GLU A 40 -3.44 -1.72 -8.94
CA GLU A 40 -3.02 -2.71 -9.94
C GLU A 40 -1.82 -2.19 -10.75
N ALA A 41 -0.98 -3.11 -11.21
CA ALA A 41 0.13 -2.77 -12.10
C ALA A 41 -0.36 -2.00 -13.33
N GLY A 42 0.36 -0.95 -13.71
CA GLY A 42 -0.01 -0.07 -14.82
C GLY A 42 -0.90 1.12 -14.42
N THR A 43 -1.42 1.17 -13.20
CA THR A 43 -2.20 2.34 -12.73
C THR A 43 -1.28 3.54 -12.51
N VAL A 44 -1.53 4.64 -13.24
CA VAL A 44 -0.83 5.90 -13.00
C VAL A 44 -1.31 6.52 -11.69
N HIS A 45 -0.41 6.67 -10.73
CA HIS A 45 -0.74 7.18 -9.40
C HIS A 45 0.39 8.02 -8.81
N ALA A 46 0.04 8.87 -7.86
CA ALA A 46 1.00 9.63 -7.07
C ALA A 46 0.45 9.92 -5.67
N ILE A 47 1.36 9.99 -4.70
CA ILE A 47 1.05 10.31 -3.31
C ILE A 47 1.24 11.81 -3.10
N GLY A 48 0.21 12.47 -2.61
CA GLY A 48 0.23 13.90 -2.33
C GLY A 48 1.04 14.25 -1.06
N LYS A 49 1.21 15.54 -0.82
CA LYS A 49 1.91 16.05 0.36
C LYS A 49 1.12 15.78 1.64
N GLY A 50 1.83 15.48 2.72
CA GLY A 50 1.26 15.38 4.07
C GLY A 50 0.52 14.07 4.36
N VAL A 51 0.74 13.04 3.56
CA VAL A 51 0.15 11.70 3.73
C VAL A 51 1.22 10.74 4.26
N LEU A 52 0.89 10.05 5.35
CA LEU A 52 1.63 8.88 5.82
C LEU A 52 0.94 7.63 5.29
N ILE A 53 1.69 6.74 4.69
CA ILE A 53 1.18 5.49 4.11
C ILE A 53 1.94 4.28 4.64
N ALA A 54 1.27 3.13 4.68
CA ALA A 54 1.88 1.82 4.67
C ALA A 54 1.74 1.25 3.26
N GLU A 55 2.85 1.02 2.57
CA GLU A 55 2.87 0.49 1.21
C GLU A 55 3.30 -0.97 1.24
N ILE A 56 2.38 -1.86 0.94
CA ILE A 56 2.63 -3.28 0.78
C ILE A 56 2.60 -3.58 -0.71
N GLN A 57 3.71 -4.08 -1.25
CA GLN A 57 3.83 -4.31 -2.68
C GLN A 57 4.58 -5.60 -2.99
N GLN A 58 4.36 -6.12 -4.18
CA GLN A 58 5.24 -7.13 -4.75
C GLN A 58 6.64 -6.54 -4.92
N ASN A 59 7.68 -7.33 -4.61
CA ASN A 59 9.07 -6.89 -4.77
C ASN A 59 9.39 -6.64 -6.26
N SER A 60 9.52 -5.38 -6.64
CA SER A 60 9.88 -4.95 -7.99
C SER A 60 10.63 -3.63 -7.96
N ASN A 61 11.70 -3.54 -8.76
CA ASN A 61 12.44 -2.31 -8.96
C ASN A 61 11.95 -1.50 -10.19
N SER A 62 10.88 -1.97 -10.85
CA SER A 62 10.37 -1.34 -12.07
C SER A 62 9.51 -0.12 -11.72
N THR A 63 10.05 1.06 -11.99
CA THR A 63 9.32 2.32 -11.88
C THR A 63 9.37 3.05 -13.22
N TYR A 64 8.22 3.30 -13.82
CA TYR A 64 8.13 4.14 -15.02
C TYR A 64 7.59 5.51 -14.63
N ARG A 65 8.52 6.48 -14.53
CA ARG A 65 8.18 7.85 -14.14
C ARG A 65 7.60 8.61 -15.31
N VAL A 66 6.41 9.15 -15.11
CA VAL A 66 5.69 9.95 -16.11
C VAL A 66 5.63 11.44 -15.76
N TYR A 67 5.84 11.77 -14.48
CA TYR A 67 5.86 13.13 -13.98
C TYR A 67 6.72 13.20 -12.71
N ASP A 68 7.42 14.30 -12.50
CA ASP A 68 8.33 14.45 -11.36
C ASP A 68 8.29 15.80 -10.66
N TYR A 69 7.22 16.56 -10.85
CA TYR A 69 7.02 17.88 -10.20
C TYR A 69 8.20 18.86 -10.40
N GLY A 70 8.92 18.76 -11.52
CA GLY A 70 10.10 19.58 -11.78
C GLY A 70 11.28 19.35 -10.83
N ARG A 71 11.33 18.23 -10.12
CA ARG A 71 12.40 17.94 -9.15
C ARG A 71 13.75 17.82 -9.85
N ILE A 72 14.76 18.46 -9.26
CA ILE A 72 16.14 18.36 -9.68
C ILE A 72 16.85 17.30 -8.83
N GLY A 73 17.54 16.38 -9.47
CA GLY A 73 18.34 15.35 -8.82
C GLY A 73 19.59 15.93 -8.15
N LYS A 74 20.34 15.09 -7.43
CA LYS A 74 21.61 15.46 -6.78
C LYS A 74 22.68 15.90 -7.78
N ASP A 75 22.56 15.49 -9.03
CA ASP A 75 23.42 15.86 -10.15
C ASP A 75 23.05 17.18 -10.84
N GLY A 76 22.07 17.91 -10.30
CA GLY A 76 21.57 19.18 -10.83
C GLY A 76 20.69 19.03 -12.09
N LYS A 77 20.28 17.82 -12.45
CA LYS A 77 19.43 17.55 -13.62
C LYS A 77 18.05 17.05 -13.22
N PRO A 78 17.02 17.28 -14.06
CA PRO A 78 15.73 16.61 -13.88
C PRO A 78 15.91 15.09 -13.95
N ARG A 79 15.11 14.36 -13.15
CA ARG A 79 15.10 12.90 -13.25
C ARG A 79 14.47 12.44 -14.56
N GLU A 80 15.00 11.35 -15.11
CA GLU A 80 14.52 10.79 -16.37
C GLU A 80 13.05 10.39 -16.28
N LEU A 81 12.29 10.75 -17.31
CA LEU A 81 10.92 10.28 -17.53
C LEU A 81 10.93 9.10 -18.51
N HIS A 82 10.15 8.07 -18.22
CA HIS A 82 10.07 6.84 -19.01
C HIS A 82 8.82 6.80 -19.90
N VAL A 83 8.54 7.90 -20.61
CA VAL A 83 7.25 8.17 -21.31
C VAL A 83 6.80 7.00 -22.16
N LYS A 84 7.65 6.53 -23.09
CA LYS A 84 7.28 5.42 -23.98
C LYS A 84 6.90 4.15 -23.22
N LYS A 85 7.78 3.70 -22.32
CA LYS A 85 7.55 2.47 -21.52
C LYS A 85 6.30 2.59 -20.65
N ALA A 86 6.11 3.76 -20.04
CA ALA A 86 4.94 4.01 -19.21
C ALA A 86 3.65 3.94 -20.02
N VAL A 87 3.60 4.60 -21.18
CA VAL A 87 2.43 4.57 -22.06
C VAL A 87 2.10 3.14 -22.52
N ASP A 88 3.12 2.34 -22.85
CA ASP A 88 2.96 0.96 -23.31
C ASP A 88 2.30 0.05 -22.26
N VAL A 89 2.51 0.31 -20.95
CA VAL A 89 2.02 -0.54 -19.85
C VAL A 89 0.90 0.11 -19.02
N SER A 90 0.60 1.38 -19.24
CA SER A 90 -0.41 2.07 -18.43
C SER A 90 -1.82 1.57 -18.73
N VAL A 91 -2.54 1.29 -17.65
CA VAL A 91 -3.99 1.05 -17.68
C VAL A 91 -4.68 2.41 -17.60
N THR A 92 -5.51 2.71 -18.59
CA THR A 92 -6.21 3.99 -18.72
C THR A 92 -7.69 3.90 -18.32
N GLU A 93 -8.09 2.74 -17.84
CA GLU A 93 -9.43 2.47 -17.32
C GLU A 93 -9.55 2.86 -15.84
N PRO A 94 -10.76 3.15 -15.34
CA PRO A 94 -10.97 3.41 -13.92
C PRO A 94 -10.50 2.25 -13.04
N PRO A 95 -10.03 2.53 -11.81
CA PRO A 95 -9.71 1.47 -10.84
C PRO A 95 -10.91 0.55 -10.62
N LYS A 96 -10.66 -0.75 -10.55
CA LYS A 96 -11.71 -1.78 -10.35
C LYS A 96 -12.19 -1.86 -8.90
N TYR A 97 -11.37 -1.39 -7.97
CA TYR A 97 -11.62 -1.56 -6.54
C TYR A 97 -12.03 -0.25 -5.88
N ASP A 98 -12.97 -0.35 -4.95
CA ASP A 98 -13.35 0.76 -4.08
C ASP A 98 -12.20 1.16 -3.14
N ILE A 99 -12.23 2.40 -2.66
CA ILE A 99 -11.29 2.93 -1.66
C ILE A 99 -11.73 2.48 -0.26
N LYS A 100 -11.76 1.17 -0.03
CA LYS A 100 -12.17 0.57 1.24
C LYS A 100 -11.59 -0.84 1.39
N PRO A 101 -11.53 -1.39 2.61
CA PRO A 101 -11.20 -2.79 2.85
C PRO A 101 -12.12 -3.75 2.07
N MET A 102 -11.59 -4.91 1.71
CA MET A 102 -12.35 -5.98 1.04
C MET A 102 -13.28 -6.72 1.98
N GLY A 103 -12.94 -6.80 3.27
CA GLY A 103 -13.74 -7.45 4.30
C GLY A 103 -14.34 -6.46 5.28
N ASP A 104 -15.41 -6.89 5.94
CA ASP A 104 -16.01 -6.16 7.06
C ASP A 104 -15.14 -6.28 8.31
N LYS A 105 -15.31 -5.32 9.24
CA LYS A 105 -14.68 -5.37 10.54
C LYS A 105 -15.31 -6.50 11.37
N VAL A 106 -14.49 -7.41 11.86
CA VAL A 106 -14.87 -8.51 12.75
C VAL A 106 -14.38 -8.18 14.15
N ILE A 107 -15.31 -8.16 15.10
CA ILE A 107 -15.03 -7.88 16.51
C ILE A 107 -14.68 -9.19 17.21
N GLY A 108 -13.51 -9.26 17.82
CA GLY A 108 -13.02 -10.39 18.60
C GLY A 108 -12.93 -10.09 20.10
N ASP A 109 -12.50 -11.08 20.88
CA ASP A 109 -12.24 -10.87 22.31
C ASP A 109 -10.83 -10.30 22.52
N GLY A 110 -10.77 -8.99 22.67
CA GLY A 110 -9.52 -8.26 22.90
C GLY A 110 -8.83 -7.74 21.64
N PHE A 111 -9.42 -7.92 20.48
CA PHE A 111 -8.95 -7.33 19.23
C PHE A 111 -10.08 -7.25 18.20
N ASP A 112 -9.96 -6.34 17.25
CA ASP A 112 -10.77 -6.32 16.04
C ASP A 112 -9.91 -6.66 14.84
N SER A 113 -10.49 -7.24 13.81
CA SER A 113 -9.79 -7.58 12.57
C SER A 113 -10.55 -7.12 11.34
N THR A 114 -9.81 -6.81 10.28
CA THR A 114 -10.38 -6.43 8.99
C THR A 114 -9.48 -6.95 7.87
N LEU A 115 -10.03 -7.72 6.94
CA LEU A 115 -9.32 -8.06 5.70
C LEU A 115 -9.21 -6.80 4.85
N LEU A 116 -8.00 -6.25 4.75
CA LEU A 116 -7.75 -5.07 3.93
C LEU A 116 -7.79 -5.41 2.45
N THR A 117 -6.98 -6.37 2.03
CA THR A 117 -6.93 -6.83 0.64
C THR A 117 -6.40 -8.25 0.54
N LYS A 118 -6.80 -8.92 -0.54
CA LYS A 118 -6.29 -10.24 -0.92
C LYS A 118 -6.18 -10.32 -2.44
N CYS A 119 -5.05 -10.83 -2.91
CA CYS A 119 -4.81 -11.16 -4.32
C CYS A 119 -3.97 -12.44 -4.40
N ASP A 120 -3.60 -12.84 -5.61
CA ASP A 120 -2.79 -14.05 -5.83
C ASP A 120 -1.36 -13.95 -5.26
N LEU A 121 -0.92 -12.74 -4.90
CA LEU A 121 0.45 -12.46 -4.49
C LEU A 121 0.59 -12.27 -2.97
N PHE A 122 -0.45 -11.76 -2.31
CA PHE A 122 -0.44 -11.52 -0.87
C PHE A 122 -1.84 -11.31 -0.29
N THR A 123 -1.92 -11.52 1.02
CA THR A 123 -3.08 -11.17 1.85
C THR A 123 -2.65 -10.17 2.90
N VAL A 124 -3.47 -9.13 3.14
CA VAL A 124 -3.19 -8.08 4.13
C VAL A 124 -4.36 -7.95 5.07
N ASN A 125 -4.11 -8.15 6.35
CA ASN A 125 -5.08 -7.98 7.43
C ASN A 125 -4.67 -6.83 8.34
N HIS A 126 -5.64 -6.06 8.80
CA HIS A 126 -5.49 -5.10 9.87
C HIS A 126 -6.04 -5.67 11.17
N TYR A 127 -5.34 -5.41 12.27
CA TYR A 127 -5.80 -5.75 13.60
C TYR A 127 -5.66 -4.52 14.51
N ASP A 128 -6.72 -4.26 15.25
CA ASP A 128 -6.76 -3.28 16.33
C ASP A 128 -6.78 -4.07 17.65
N VAL A 129 -5.63 -4.12 18.30
CA VAL A 129 -5.41 -4.95 19.49
C VAL A 129 -5.61 -4.10 20.74
N GLU A 130 -6.59 -4.50 21.58
CA GLU A 130 -6.89 -3.84 22.85
C GLU A 130 -6.37 -4.63 24.08
N LYS A 131 -6.19 -5.95 23.92
CA LYS A 131 -5.69 -6.83 24.97
C LYS A 131 -4.62 -7.77 24.44
N SER A 132 -5.04 -8.79 23.70
CA SER A 132 -4.13 -9.75 23.08
C SER A 132 -4.74 -10.35 21.82
N LEU A 133 -3.85 -10.82 20.95
CA LEU A 133 -4.14 -11.48 19.69
C LEU A 133 -3.14 -12.61 19.50
N THR A 134 -3.61 -13.84 19.27
CA THR A 134 -2.77 -14.96 18.87
C THR A 134 -2.90 -15.19 17.38
N LEU A 135 -1.77 -15.19 16.69
CA LEU A 135 -1.65 -15.50 15.27
C LEU A 135 -0.75 -16.71 15.06
N GLU A 136 -0.74 -17.25 13.87
CA GLU A 136 0.11 -18.38 13.49
C GLU A 136 0.79 -18.13 12.15
N ALA A 137 2.09 -18.36 12.08
CA ALA A 137 2.84 -18.50 10.84
C ALA A 137 3.04 -19.99 10.58
N ASP A 138 2.18 -20.57 9.75
CA ASP A 138 2.21 -21.99 9.40
C ASP A 138 3.35 -22.31 8.42
N GLU A 139 3.45 -23.58 7.98
CA GLU A 139 4.50 -24.03 7.07
C GLU A 139 4.38 -23.40 5.66
N LYS A 140 3.25 -22.78 5.33
CA LYS A 140 2.97 -22.31 3.97
C LYS A 140 3.50 -20.92 3.72
N SER A 141 3.44 -20.03 4.73
CA SER A 141 3.79 -18.63 4.55
C SER A 141 4.38 -18.03 5.82
N PHE A 142 5.25 -17.04 5.63
CA PHE A 142 5.65 -16.11 6.68
C PHE A 142 4.49 -15.17 7.06
N ASN A 143 4.61 -14.51 8.22
CA ASN A 143 3.85 -13.31 8.54
C ASN A 143 4.80 -12.12 8.69
N HIS A 144 4.50 -11.04 7.98
CA HIS A 144 5.15 -9.75 8.20
C HIS A 144 4.21 -8.86 9.02
N VAL A 145 4.66 -8.44 10.20
CA VAL A 145 3.88 -7.59 11.12
C VAL A 145 4.46 -6.18 11.09
N LEU A 146 3.65 -5.19 10.71
CA LEU A 146 3.99 -3.77 10.74
C LEU A 146 3.13 -3.08 11.80
N VAL A 147 3.75 -2.40 12.77
CA VAL A 147 3.05 -1.64 13.80
C VAL A 147 2.76 -0.23 13.27
N ILE A 148 1.50 0.07 13.03
CA ILE A 148 1.10 1.38 12.47
C ILE A 148 0.73 2.40 13.54
N ASP A 149 0.32 1.94 14.73
CA ASP A 149 0.11 2.82 15.88
C ASP A 149 0.17 2.05 17.21
N GLY A 150 0.38 2.78 18.32
CA GLY A 150 0.39 2.22 19.66
C GLY A 150 1.69 1.50 20.04
N GLU A 151 1.60 0.71 21.13
CA GLU A 151 2.71 -0.05 21.72
C GLU A 151 2.23 -1.33 22.39
N GLY A 152 3.13 -2.28 22.61
CA GLY A 152 2.81 -3.56 23.24
C GLY A 152 3.99 -4.52 23.24
N LYS A 153 3.70 -5.81 23.11
CA LYS A 153 4.72 -6.87 23.00
C LYS A 153 4.33 -7.92 21.98
N ILE A 154 5.31 -8.45 21.29
CA ILE A 154 5.22 -9.64 20.45
C ILE A 154 6.09 -10.75 21.02
N ASN A 155 5.50 -11.84 21.48
CA ASN A 155 6.19 -12.92 22.19
C ASN A 155 7.16 -12.38 23.28
N GLY A 156 6.70 -11.42 24.10
CA GLY A 156 7.47 -10.80 25.15
C GLY A 156 8.48 -9.72 24.72
N LYS A 157 8.75 -9.56 23.44
CA LYS A 157 9.56 -8.45 22.90
C LYS A 157 8.73 -7.18 22.76
N GLU A 158 9.27 -6.06 23.20
CA GLU A 158 8.64 -4.75 23.02
C GLU A 158 8.37 -4.47 21.54
N LEU A 159 7.21 -3.87 21.26
CA LEU A 159 6.84 -3.33 19.96
C LEU A 159 6.25 -1.93 20.12
N LYS A 160 6.50 -1.08 19.14
CA LYS A 160 5.98 0.29 19.08
C LYS A 160 5.75 0.73 17.64
N LYS A 161 5.04 1.81 17.48
CA LYS A 161 4.77 2.43 16.18
C LYS A 161 6.02 2.54 15.31
N GLY A 162 5.93 2.03 14.08
CA GLY A 162 6.99 1.99 13.09
C GLY A 162 7.86 0.73 13.14
N ASP A 163 7.71 -0.11 14.16
CA ASP A 163 8.43 -1.39 14.21
C ASP A 163 7.86 -2.38 13.18
N SER A 164 8.75 -3.24 12.69
CA SER A 164 8.47 -4.25 11.67
C SER A 164 9.09 -5.57 12.10
N PHE A 165 8.28 -6.64 12.08
CA PHE A 165 8.72 -7.99 12.47
C PHE A 165 8.46 -8.96 11.33
N PHE A 166 9.47 -9.77 11.04
CA PHE A 166 9.34 -10.88 10.12
C PHE A 166 9.25 -12.18 10.93
N ILE A 167 8.13 -12.89 10.80
CA ILE A 167 7.86 -14.18 11.43
C ILE A 167 7.94 -15.23 10.33
N PRO A 168 8.99 -16.09 10.32
CA PRO A 168 9.18 -17.04 9.23
C PRO A 168 8.08 -18.11 9.18
N ALA A 169 7.89 -18.71 8.01
CA ALA A 169 7.04 -19.88 7.87
C ALA A 169 7.48 -20.99 8.82
N GLY A 170 6.53 -21.73 9.39
CA GLY A 170 6.79 -22.78 10.36
C GLY A 170 7.15 -22.29 11.76
N PHE A 171 7.09 -20.99 12.03
CA PHE A 171 7.31 -20.48 13.39
C PHE A 171 6.24 -20.96 14.37
N GLY A 172 5.05 -21.25 13.89
CA GLY A 172 3.90 -21.62 14.70
C GLY A 172 3.21 -20.40 15.31
N LYS A 173 2.60 -20.60 16.48
CA LYS A 173 1.82 -19.58 17.16
C LYS A 173 2.70 -18.51 17.79
N TYR A 174 2.25 -17.26 17.71
CA TYR A 174 2.85 -16.12 18.39
C TYR A 174 1.74 -15.19 18.91
N GLU A 175 2.05 -14.51 20.02
CA GLU A 175 1.11 -13.63 20.69
C GLU A 175 1.55 -12.17 20.54
N ILE A 176 0.57 -11.31 20.29
CA ILE A 176 0.71 -9.85 20.37
C ILE A 176 -0.21 -9.37 21.47
N CYS A 177 0.32 -8.60 22.43
CA CYS A 177 -0.45 -8.03 23.52
C CYS A 177 -0.13 -6.55 23.72
N GLY A 178 -1.10 -5.80 24.23
CA GLY A 178 -1.01 -4.36 24.46
C GLY A 178 -2.11 -3.59 23.72
N LYS A 179 -1.87 -2.29 23.51
CA LYS A 179 -2.76 -1.44 22.71
C LYS A 179 -2.03 -0.97 21.48
N CYS A 180 -2.31 -1.62 20.37
CA CYS A 180 -1.61 -1.31 19.11
C CYS A 180 -2.47 -1.63 17.88
N GLU A 181 -2.27 -0.85 16.84
CA GLU A 181 -2.77 -1.14 15.49
C GLU A 181 -1.65 -1.77 14.67
N ILE A 182 -1.91 -2.91 14.07
CA ILE A 182 -0.93 -3.63 13.26
C ILE A 182 -1.50 -4.02 11.91
N ILE A 183 -0.62 -4.13 10.92
CA ILE A 183 -0.89 -4.75 9.63
C ILE A 183 -0.10 -6.05 9.57
N VAL A 184 -0.77 -7.14 9.21
CA VAL A 184 -0.16 -8.44 8.99
C VAL A 184 -0.29 -8.83 7.54
N THR A 185 0.84 -9.12 6.90
CA THR A 185 0.92 -9.53 5.50
C THR A 185 1.50 -10.92 5.38
N ASN A 186 0.88 -11.75 4.55
CA ASN A 186 1.38 -13.08 4.17
C ASN A 186 1.11 -13.36 2.67
N ILE A 187 1.65 -14.46 2.15
CA ILE A 187 1.48 -14.92 0.76
C ILE A 187 0.77 -16.27 0.70
#